data_017396b8694f4da678c885a055b575c4
#
_entry.id   017396b8694f4da678c885a055b575c4
#
_cell.length_a   1.000
_cell.length_b   1.000
_cell.length_c   1.000
_cell.angle_alpha   90.00
_cell.angle_beta   90.00
_cell.angle_gamma   90.00
#
_symmetry.space_group_name_H-M   'P 1'
#
loop_
_entity.id
_entity.type
_entity.pdbx_description
1 polymer ?
#
loop_
_entity_poly.entity_id
_entity_poly.type
_entity_poly.pdbx_seq_one_letter_code
_entity_poly.pdbx_strand_id
1 'polypeptide(L)'
;MDASAVVTAEMVRRIADGQARLFPGTEEILQQLKNAGYRLIFLSNCKTAYMKQHQATFGLDRYFEDFYCSEDYGYAPKYEIFIRIQKDYPGSYVIIGDRFHDLQIAEKHGLPAIACGYGYGREDEFCGANEIIKDIRELPEAIGRLL
;
A
#
# COMPACT_ATOMS: atom_id res chain seq x y z
N MET A 1 -0.93 -17.24 -11.47
CA MET A 1 0.24 -16.64 -10.82
C MET A 1 -0.25 -15.65 -9.77
N ASP A 2 0.22 -15.84 -8.54
CA ASP A 2 -0.27 -15.05 -7.41
C ASP A 2 0.53 -13.77 -7.25
N ALA A 3 0.03 -12.69 -7.86
CA ALA A 3 0.64 -11.37 -7.76
C ALA A 3 -0.11 -10.52 -6.75
N SER A 4 0.62 -9.90 -5.83
CA SER A 4 0.07 -9.10 -4.75
C SER A 4 0.68 -7.70 -4.71
N ALA A 5 -0.13 -6.72 -4.33
CA ALA A 5 0.32 -5.37 -4.09
C ALA A 5 0.13 -5.03 -2.61
N VAL A 6 1.21 -4.69 -1.93
CA VAL A 6 1.16 -4.18 -0.56
C VAL A 6 0.98 -2.67 -0.63
N VAL A 7 -0.14 -2.19 -0.14
CA VAL A 7 -0.57 -0.79 -0.25
C VAL A 7 -0.61 -0.18 1.14
N THR A 8 0.03 0.96 1.33
CA THR A 8 0.03 1.64 2.63
C THR A 8 -1.14 2.60 2.77
N ALA A 9 -1.55 2.86 4.02
CA ALA A 9 -2.73 3.68 4.31
C ALA A 9 -2.61 5.07 3.72
N GLU A 10 -1.44 5.67 3.79
CA GLU A 10 -1.20 7.06 3.40
C GLU A 10 -1.38 7.29 1.92
N MET A 11 -1.30 6.24 1.09
CA MET A 11 -1.45 6.43 -0.35
C MET A 11 -2.88 6.30 -0.84
N VAL A 12 -3.79 5.82 -0.01
CA VAL A 12 -5.20 5.73 -0.41
C VAL A 12 -6.06 6.84 0.19
N ARG A 13 -5.62 7.47 1.28
CA ARG A 13 -6.38 8.53 1.93
C ARG A 13 -5.54 9.76 2.23
N ARG A 14 -6.20 10.89 2.36
CA ARG A 14 -5.60 12.15 2.78
C ARG A 14 -6.45 12.81 3.86
N ILE A 15 -5.86 13.70 4.63
CA ILE A 15 -6.60 14.55 5.57
C ILE A 15 -6.88 15.88 4.84
N ALA A 16 -8.15 16.21 4.68
CA ALA A 16 -8.60 17.46 4.07
C ALA A 16 -9.66 18.08 4.97
N ASP A 17 -9.47 19.36 5.32
CA ASP A 17 -10.39 20.09 6.22
C ASP A 17 -10.63 19.34 7.55
N GLY A 18 -9.59 18.71 8.08
CA GLY A 18 -9.67 17.95 9.32
C GLY A 18 -10.36 16.60 9.21
N GLN A 19 -10.72 16.17 7.99
CA GLN A 19 -11.38 14.89 7.75
C GLN A 19 -10.55 14.00 6.83
N ALA A 20 -10.55 12.69 7.12
CA ALA A 20 -9.90 11.72 6.25
C ALA A 20 -10.77 11.48 5.01
N ARG A 21 -10.15 11.51 3.83
CA ARG A 21 -10.80 11.26 2.55
C ARG A 21 -9.90 10.41 1.68
N LEU A 22 -10.48 9.61 0.80
CA LEU A 22 -9.69 8.90 -0.18
C LEU A 22 -9.17 9.88 -1.24
N PHE A 23 -7.98 9.61 -1.77
CA PHE A 23 -7.48 10.36 -2.91
C PHE A 23 -8.42 10.17 -4.11
N PRO A 24 -8.59 11.20 -4.96
CA PRO A 24 -9.46 11.08 -6.14
C PRO A 24 -9.06 9.90 -7.02
N GLY A 25 -10.05 9.10 -7.42
CA GLY A 25 -9.84 7.94 -8.28
C GLY A 25 -9.43 6.65 -7.54
N THR A 26 -9.25 6.70 -6.23
CA THR A 26 -8.79 5.54 -5.45
C THR A 26 -9.71 4.34 -5.60
N GLU A 27 -11.02 4.51 -5.41
CA GLU A 27 -11.95 3.38 -5.45
C GLU A 27 -11.96 2.69 -6.82
N GLU A 28 -11.97 3.47 -7.88
CA GLU A 28 -11.96 2.96 -9.25
C GLU A 28 -10.69 2.15 -9.54
N ILE A 29 -9.55 2.67 -9.10
CA ILE A 29 -8.26 2.01 -9.32
C ILE A 29 -8.14 0.73 -8.50
N LEU A 30 -8.56 0.76 -7.23
CA LEU A 30 -8.53 -0.46 -6.41
C LEU A 30 -9.42 -1.54 -7.00
N GLN A 31 -10.60 -1.18 -7.49
CA GLN A 31 -11.50 -2.12 -8.16
C GLN A 31 -10.89 -2.66 -9.44
N GLN A 32 -10.24 -1.81 -10.22
CA GLN A 32 -9.58 -2.21 -11.46
C GLN A 32 -8.46 -3.22 -11.18
N LEU A 33 -7.64 -2.98 -10.17
CA LEU A 33 -6.56 -3.89 -9.79
C LEU A 33 -7.10 -5.24 -9.31
N LYS A 34 -8.15 -5.21 -8.51
CA LYS A 34 -8.81 -6.43 -8.05
C LYS A 34 -9.37 -7.23 -9.24
N ASN A 35 -10.02 -6.55 -10.17
CA ASN A 35 -10.57 -7.19 -11.37
C ASN A 35 -9.48 -7.77 -12.27
N ALA A 36 -8.29 -7.19 -12.24
CA ALA A 36 -7.14 -7.69 -12.98
C ALA A 36 -6.49 -8.92 -12.34
N GLY A 37 -6.96 -9.33 -11.16
CA GLY A 37 -6.49 -10.54 -10.49
C GLY A 37 -5.41 -10.32 -9.45
N TYR A 38 -5.04 -9.07 -9.14
CA TYR A 38 -4.07 -8.80 -8.08
C TYR A 38 -4.72 -8.93 -6.69
N ARG A 39 -3.98 -9.51 -5.76
CA ARG A 39 -4.37 -9.50 -4.35
C ARG A 39 -3.85 -8.20 -3.74
N LEU A 40 -4.73 -7.44 -3.13
CA LEU A 40 -4.37 -6.17 -2.49
C LEU A 40 -4.27 -6.39 -0.99
N ILE A 41 -3.13 -6.06 -0.41
CA ILE A 41 -2.85 -6.20 1.02
C ILE A 41 -2.63 -4.82 1.61
N PHE A 42 -3.36 -4.50 2.66
CA PHE A 42 -3.27 -3.20 3.33
C PHE A 42 -2.31 -3.28 4.51
N LEU A 43 -1.37 -2.34 4.60
CA LEU A 43 -0.40 -2.28 5.70
C LEU A 43 -0.34 -0.86 6.25
N SER A 44 -0.46 -0.72 7.56
CA SER A 44 -0.50 0.57 8.23
C SER A 44 0.33 0.59 9.51
N ASN A 45 0.89 1.73 9.85
CA ASN A 45 1.59 1.99 11.13
C ASN A 45 0.65 2.47 12.23
N CYS A 46 -0.65 2.40 12.04
CA CYS A 46 -1.61 2.92 13.00
C CYS A 46 -2.01 1.87 14.05
N LYS A 47 -2.82 2.31 15.01
CA LYS A 47 -3.47 1.43 15.98
C LYS A 47 -4.57 0.63 15.29
N THR A 48 -4.82 -0.57 15.78
CA THR A 48 -5.84 -1.48 15.24
C THR A 48 -7.22 -0.82 15.19
N ALA A 49 -7.61 -0.11 16.24
CA ALA A 49 -8.91 0.56 16.28
C ALA A 49 -9.05 1.59 15.17
N TYR A 50 -7.99 2.35 14.91
CA TYR A 50 -7.97 3.36 13.86
C TYR A 50 -8.05 2.71 12.47
N MET A 51 -7.31 1.62 12.27
CA MET A 51 -7.35 0.88 11.01
C MET A 51 -8.75 0.34 10.73
N LYS A 52 -9.40 -0.24 11.74
CA LYS A 52 -10.77 -0.77 11.59
C LYS A 52 -11.79 0.33 11.29
N GLN A 53 -11.64 1.49 11.91
CA GLN A 53 -12.50 2.63 11.63
C GLN A 53 -12.32 3.10 10.18
N HIS A 54 -11.10 3.21 9.71
CA HIS A 54 -10.76 3.58 8.35
C HIS A 54 -11.33 2.57 7.35
N GLN A 55 -11.15 1.28 7.64
CA GLN A 55 -11.67 0.18 6.85
C GLN A 55 -13.20 0.26 6.71
N ALA A 56 -13.91 0.48 7.81
CA ALA A 56 -15.37 0.59 7.81
C ALA A 56 -15.85 1.87 7.10
N THR A 57 -15.21 3.00 7.39
CA THR A 57 -15.59 4.31 6.83
C THR A 57 -15.55 4.31 5.30
N PHE A 58 -14.52 3.71 4.72
CA PHE A 58 -14.31 3.71 3.28
C PHE A 58 -14.69 2.40 2.60
N GLY A 59 -15.20 1.43 3.33
CA GLY A 59 -15.60 0.13 2.77
C GLY A 59 -14.45 -0.61 2.10
N LEU A 60 -13.26 -0.57 2.69
CA LEU A 60 -12.05 -1.11 2.08
C LEU A 60 -12.05 -2.63 1.94
N ASP A 61 -12.92 -3.33 2.68
CA ASP A 61 -13.09 -4.79 2.55
C ASP A 61 -13.45 -5.22 1.12
N ARG A 62 -14.03 -4.30 0.35
CA ARG A 62 -14.41 -4.57 -1.04
C ARG A 62 -13.20 -4.79 -1.93
N TYR A 63 -12.03 -4.28 -1.54
CA TYR A 63 -10.83 -4.25 -2.38
C TYR A 63 -9.67 -5.05 -1.83
N PHE A 64 -9.46 -5.01 -0.50
CA PHE A 64 -8.30 -5.62 0.12
C PHE A 64 -8.61 -7.01 0.67
N GLU A 65 -7.71 -7.94 0.40
CA GLU A 65 -7.79 -9.31 0.92
C GLU A 65 -7.58 -9.37 2.42
N ASP A 66 -6.66 -8.54 2.94
CA ASP A 66 -6.29 -8.56 4.35
C ASP A 66 -5.71 -7.21 4.77
N PHE A 67 -5.72 -6.98 6.07
CA PHE A 67 -5.29 -5.73 6.69
C PHE A 67 -4.30 -6.05 7.81
N TYR A 68 -3.12 -5.42 7.75
CA TYR A 68 -2.08 -5.56 8.75
C TYR A 68 -1.79 -4.20 9.37
N CYS A 69 -1.68 -4.15 10.69
CA CYS A 69 -1.30 -2.91 11.37
C CYS A 69 -0.17 -3.19 12.35
N SER A 70 0.68 -2.18 12.56
CA SER A 70 1.87 -2.35 13.39
C SER A 70 1.57 -2.65 14.85
N GLU A 71 0.45 -2.18 15.38
CA GLU A 71 0.07 -2.48 16.78
C GLU A 71 -0.03 -3.97 17.05
N ASP A 72 -0.59 -4.75 16.11
CA ASP A 72 -0.74 -6.20 16.27
C ASP A 72 0.60 -6.95 16.29
N TYR A 73 1.68 -6.28 15.91
CA TYR A 73 3.02 -6.85 15.81
C TYR A 73 4.02 -6.13 16.72
N GLY A 74 3.55 -5.52 17.80
CA GLY A 74 4.41 -4.82 18.74
C GLY A 74 5.12 -3.61 18.17
N TYR A 75 4.51 -2.95 17.19
CA TYR A 75 5.08 -1.82 16.46
C TYR A 75 6.40 -2.15 15.78
N ALA A 76 6.55 -3.40 15.31
CA ALA A 76 7.71 -3.80 14.52
C ALA A 76 7.80 -2.99 13.22
N PRO A 77 9.00 -2.83 12.64
CA PRO A 77 9.15 -2.19 11.35
C PRO A 77 8.32 -2.90 10.26
N LYS A 78 7.84 -2.16 9.28
CA LYS A 78 7.02 -2.74 8.20
C LYS A 78 7.72 -3.88 7.47
N TYR A 79 9.03 -3.82 7.28
CA TYR A 79 9.75 -4.90 6.59
C TYR A 79 9.76 -6.21 7.40
N GLU A 80 9.61 -6.16 8.72
CA GLU A 80 9.46 -7.37 9.54
C GLU A 80 8.03 -7.90 9.47
N ILE A 81 7.03 -7.01 9.49
CA ILE A 81 5.62 -7.38 9.35
C ILE A 81 5.40 -8.05 7.99
N PHE A 82 6.11 -7.60 6.97
CA PHE A 82 6.01 -8.17 5.63
C PHE A 82 6.39 -9.65 5.58
N ILE A 83 7.26 -10.11 6.45
CA ILE A 83 7.61 -11.54 6.55
C ILE A 83 6.34 -12.36 6.80
N ARG A 84 5.48 -11.88 7.69
CA ARG A 84 4.20 -12.53 7.97
C ARG A 84 3.27 -12.46 6.77
N ILE A 85 3.23 -11.34 6.07
CA ILE A 85 2.40 -11.18 4.87
C ILE A 85 2.81 -12.21 3.81
N GLN A 86 4.11 -12.36 3.55
CA GLN A 86 4.60 -13.35 2.60
C GLN A 86 4.25 -14.77 2.99
N LYS A 87 4.27 -15.07 4.27
CA LYS A 87 3.93 -16.38 4.78
C LYS A 87 2.44 -16.70 4.59
N ASP A 88 1.59 -15.71 4.85
CA ASP A 88 0.14 -15.87 4.70
C ASP A 88 -0.29 -15.87 3.23
N TYR A 89 0.41 -15.13 2.39
CA TYR A 89 0.08 -14.96 0.97
C TYR A 89 1.33 -15.12 0.10
N PRO A 90 1.77 -16.36 -0.17
CA PRO A 90 2.94 -16.57 -1.04
C PRO A 90 2.72 -16.09 -2.46
N GLY A 91 3.77 -15.64 -3.13
CA GLY A 91 3.70 -15.22 -4.53
C GLY A 91 4.62 -14.05 -4.84
N SER A 92 4.38 -13.37 -5.94
CA SER A 92 5.11 -12.19 -6.37
C SER A 92 4.50 -10.94 -5.73
N TYR A 93 5.35 -9.94 -5.44
CA TYR A 93 4.91 -8.73 -4.76
C TYR A 93 5.44 -7.47 -5.40
N VAL A 94 4.66 -6.41 -5.31
CA VAL A 94 5.10 -5.03 -5.54
C VAL A 94 4.70 -4.21 -4.30
N ILE A 95 5.60 -3.34 -3.87
CA ILE A 95 5.37 -2.48 -2.70
C ILE A 95 4.96 -1.10 -3.19
N ILE A 96 3.89 -0.57 -2.63
CA ILE A 96 3.33 0.73 -3.04
C ILE A 96 3.22 1.60 -1.80
N GLY A 97 3.91 2.72 -1.78
CA GLY A 97 3.93 3.60 -0.62
C GLY A 97 4.47 4.98 -0.92
N ASP A 98 4.43 5.85 0.10
CA ASP A 98 4.83 7.25 -0.04
C ASP A 98 5.93 7.67 0.94
N ARG A 99 6.40 6.77 1.80
CA ARG A 99 7.43 7.07 2.79
C ARG A 99 8.61 6.10 2.66
N PHE A 100 9.78 6.52 3.18
CA PHE A 100 10.98 5.69 3.12
C PHE A 100 10.81 4.33 3.78
N HIS A 101 10.04 4.27 4.88
CA HIS A 101 9.84 3.00 5.58
C HIS A 101 8.93 2.04 4.81
N ASP A 102 8.11 2.55 3.88
CA ASP A 102 7.36 1.70 2.96
C ASP A 102 8.30 1.11 1.90
N LEU A 103 9.15 1.96 1.32
CA LEU A 103 10.11 1.53 0.30
C LEU A 103 11.18 0.62 0.88
N GLN A 104 11.47 0.75 2.17
CA GLN A 104 12.41 -0.12 2.87
C GLN A 104 11.98 -1.59 2.82
N ILE A 105 10.68 -1.87 2.77
CA ILE A 105 10.17 -3.23 2.61
C ILE A 105 10.74 -3.84 1.32
N ALA A 106 10.64 -3.12 0.22
CA ALA A 106 11.14 -3.57 -1.07
C ALA A 106 12.65 -3.73 -1.05
N GLU A 107 13.36 -2.79 -0.45
CA GLU A 107 14.82 -2.83 -0.34
C GLU A 107 15.26 -4.08 0.44
N LYS A 108 14.67 -4.35 1.59
CA LYS A 108 15.04 -5.47 2.45
C LYS A 108 14.68 -6.83 1.85
N HIS A 109 13.67 -6.90 1.02
CA HIS A 109 13.18 -8.16 0.46
C HIS A 109 13.47 -8.33 -1.03
N GLY A 110 14.17 -7.37 -1.64
CA GLY A 110 14.52 -7.44 -3.05
C GLY A 110 13.32 -7.38 -4.00
N LEU A 111 12.36 -6.52 -3.70
CA LEU A 111 11.11 -6.42 -4.43
C LEU A 111 11.01 -5.10 -5.20
N PRO A 112 10.23 -5.07 -6.30
CA PRO A 112 9.93 -3.80 -6.95
C PRO A 112 9.06 -2.90 -6.08
N ALA A 113 9.25 -1.60 -6.20
CA ALA A 113 8.50 -0.60 -5.45
C ALA A 113 8.04 0.55 -6.33
N ILE A 114 6.85 1.05 -6.03
CA ILE A 114 6.26 2.23 -6.65
C ILE A 114 6.09 3.28 -5.55
N ALA A 115 6.72 4.44 -5.74
CA ALA A 115 6.57 5.56 -4.83
C ALA A 115 5.43 6.47 -5.29
N CYS A 116 4.60 6.90 -4.34
CA CYS A 116 3.45 7.75 -4.61
C CYS A 116 3.78 9.20 -4.25
N GLY A 117 4.12 9.99 -5.26
CA GLY A 117 4.51 11.38 -5.09
C GLY A 117 3.37 12.31 -4.69
N TYR A 118 2.15 11.82 -4.70
CA TYR A 118 0.98 12.58 -4.24
C TYR A 118 0.69 12.39 -2.74
N GLY A 119 1.42 11.52 -2.06
CA GLY A 119 1.25 11.25 -0.63
C GLY A 119 2.05 12.21 0.25
N TYR A 120 2.40 11.77 1.44
CA TYR A 120 3.04 12.60 2.45
C TYR A 120 4.58 12.53 2.44
N GLY A 121 5.16 11.63 1.66
CA GLY A 121 6.61 11.49 1.57
C GLY A 121 7.26 12.60 0.77
N ARG A 122 8.55 12.81 1.01
CA ARG A 122 9.34 13.78 0.26
C ARG A 122 10.08 13.08 -0.88
N GLU A 123 10.38 13.84 -1.91
CA GLU A 123 11.03 13.32 -3.11
C GLU A 123 12.35 12.62 -2.83
N ASP A 124 13.13 13.10 -1.85
CA ASP A 124 14.40 12.48 -1.47
C ASP A 124 14.22 11.09 -0.82
N GLU A 125 13.01 10.76 -0.35
CA GLU A 125 12.71 9.43 0.20
C GLU A 125 12.52 8.37 -0.89
N PHE A 126 12.42 8.76 -2.15
CA PHE A 126 12.01 7.87 -3.25
C PHE A 126 13.16 7.29 -4.08
N CYS A 127 14.41 7.49 -3.66
CA CYS A 127 15.58 7.06 -4.43
C CYS A 127 15.61 5.57 -4.81
N GLY A 128 15.05 4.72 -3.95
CA GLY A 128 15.06 3.28 -4.18
C GLY A 128 13.87 2.75 -4.97
N ALA A 129 12.92 3.61 -5.35
CA ALA A 129 11.73 3.17 -6.06
C ALA A 129 12.02 2.90 -7.54
N ASN A 130 11.38 1.88 -8.08
CA ASN A 130 11.46 1.56 -9.51
C ASN A 130 10.66 2.55 -10.35
N GLU A 131 9.55 3.02 -9.80
CA GLU A 131 8.67 4.00 -10.45
C GLU A 131 8.17 5.01 -9.43
N ILE A 132 7.92 6.24 -9.88
CA ILE A 132 7.31 7.29 -9.07
C ILE A 132 6.05 7.73 -9.81
N ILE A 133 4.89 7.63 -9.17
CA ILE A 133 3.63 8.08 -9.75
C ILE A 133 3.15 9.35 -9.04
N LYS A 134 2.46 10.21 -9.77
CA LYS A 134 1.93 11.49 -9.26
C LYS A 134 0.43 11.47 -9.06
N ASP A 135 -0.23 10.42 -9.53
CA ASP A 135 -1.67 10.22 -9.39
C ASP A 135 -1.92 8.72 -9.28
N ILE A 136 -2.87 8.33 -8.44
CA ILE A 136 -3.17 6.91 -8.25
C ILE A 136 -3.64 6.23 -9.54
N ARG A 137 -4.17 7.00 -10.48
CA ARG A 137 -4.63 6.49 -11.77
C ARG A 137 -3.51 5.91 -12.62
N GLU A 138 -2.26 6.25 -12.33
CA GLU A 138 -1.09 5.70 -13.01
C GLU A 138 -0.71 4.31 -12.49
N LEU A 139 -1.31 3.87 -11.39
CA LEU A 139 -0.90 2.66 -10.68
C LEU A 139 -1.05 1.37 -11.50
N PRO A 140 -2.16 1.10 -12.18
CA PRO A 140 -2.30 -0.15 -12.93
C PRO A 140 -1.21 -0.34 -13.98
N GLU A 141 -0.87 0.72 -14.71
CA GLU A 141 0.18 0.68 -15.73
C GLU A 141 1.55 0.46 -15.10
N ALA A 142 1.84 1.17 -13.99
CA ALA A 142 3.10 1.03 -13.27
C ALA A 142 3.29 -0.40 -12.75
N ILE A 143 2.26 -1.00 -12.18
CA ILE A 143 2.32 -2.38 -11.70
C ILE A 143 2.56 -3.33 -12.87
N GLY A 144 1.88 -3.13 -13.99
CA GLY A 144 2.04 -3.97 -15.18
C GLY A 144 3.47 -3.96 -15.73
N ARG A 145 4.20 -2.86 -15.57
CA ARG A 145 5.60 -2.79 -15.97
C ARG A 145 6.54 -3.56 -15.05
N LEU A 146 6.15 -3.80 -13.82
CA LEU A 146 7.02 -4.41 -12.79
C LEU A 146 6.71 -5.87 -12.48
N LEU A 147 5.54 -6.34 -12.83
CA LEU A 147 5.12 -7.72 -12.52
C LEU A 147 4.85 -8.56 -13.77
#